data_1848bc4bba44331e472167cf0f32b9cd
#
_entry.id   1848bc4bba44331e472167cf0f32b9cd
#
_cell.length_a   1.000
_cell.length_b   1.000
_cell.length_c   1.000
_cell.angle_alpha   90.00
_cell.angle_beta   90.00
_cell.angle_gamma   90.00
#
_symmetry.space_group_name_H-M   'P 1'
#
loop_
_entity.id
_entity.type
_entity.pdbx_description
1 polymer ?
#
loop_
_entity_poly.entity_id
_entity_poly.type
_entity_poly.pdbx_seq_one_letter_code
_entity_poly.pdbx_strand_id
1 'polypeptide(L)'
;MIDGFFRIAFTGTAGSGFGMLVLRDGSIAGADVAGSIFDGTYTENSKTGEIDLQITMAAPEGVTPVQTGIPLAAPIALPITATLAQADIATEKLILLQTQLGPVNVIFKKIRDFP
;
A
#
# COMPACT_ATOMS: atom_id res chain seq x y z
N MET A 1 15.69 9.78 -3.69
CA MET A 1 15.22 8.38 -3.55
C MET A 1 14.06 8.31 -2.60
N ILE A 2 13.12 7.42 -2.88
CA ILE A 2 11.93 7.27 -2.05
C ILE A 2 12.14 6.34 -0.84
N ASP A 3 13.28 5.70 -0.75
CA ASP A 3 13.56 4.71 0.31
C ASP A 3 13.28 5.23 1.70
N GLY A 4 12.74 4.37 2.55
CA GLY A 4 12.43 4.71 3.93
C GLY A 4 11.27 3.91 4.50
N PHE A 5 10.77 4.39 5.63
CA PHE A 5 9.63 3.82 6.34
C PHE A 5 8.43 4.72 6.11
N PHE A 6 7.34 4.14 5.63
CA PHE A 6 6.12 4.86 5.32
C PHE A 6 4.95 4.32 6.12
N ARG A 7 4.18 5.23 6.72
CA ARG A 7 2.86 4.89 7.22
C ARG A 7 1.89 4.95 6.05
N ILE A 8 1.00 3.98 5.97
CA ILE A 8 -0.14 4.02 5.06
C ILE A 8 -1.43 4.08 5.88
N ALA A 9 -2.31 4.99 5.48
CA ALA A 9 -3.68 5.04 5.99
C ALA A 9 -4.59 4.82 4.79
N PHE A 10 -5.52 3.88 4.90
CA PHE A 10 -6.35 3.52 3.76
C PHE A 10 -7.81 3.41 4.17
N THR A 11 -8.69 3.80 3.24
CA THR A 11 -10.14 3.82 3.44
C THR A 11 -10.82 3.22 2.22
N GLY A 12 -11.66 2.23 2.45
CA GLY A 12 -12.53 1.65 1.45
C GLY A 12 -14.00 1.98 1.74
N THR A 13 -14.91 1.37 0.98
CA THR A 13 -16.35 1.60 1.13
C THR A 13 -16.85 1.18 2.52
N ALA A 14 -16.25 0.17 3.12
CA ALA A 14 -16.74 -0.46 4.35
C ALA A 14 -15.87 -0.22 5.58
N GLY A 15 -14.80 0.56 5.49
CA GLY A 15 -13.95 0.80 6.65
C GLY A 15 -12.63 1.46 6.32
N SER A 16 -11.76 1.54 7.32
CA SER A 16 -10.43 2.12 7.19
C SER A 16 -9.42 1.29 7.97
N GLY A 17 -8.13 1.46 7.64
CA GLY A 17 -7.05 0.75 8.28
C GLY A 17 -5.73 1.48 8.18
N PHE A 18 -4.73 0.94 8.86
CA PHE A 18 -3.38 1.48 8.92
C PHE A 18 -2.37 0.38 8.71
N GLY A 19 -1.25 0.75 8.15
CA GLY A 19 -0.13 -0.15 8.02
C GLY A 19 1.18 0.59 7.85
N MET A 20 2.24 -0.17 7.66
CA MET A 20 3.57 0.35 7.34
C MET A 20 4.13 -0.36 6.13
N LEU A 21 4.78 0.40 5.28
CA LEU A 21 5.60 -0.10 4.19
C LEU A 21 7.04 0.34 4.41
N VAL A 22 7.96 -0.56 4.15
CA VAL A 22 9.39 -0.29 4.12
C VAL A 22 9.84 -0.42 2.68
N LEU A 23 10.38 0.66 2.12
CA LEU A 23 10.89 0.72 0.76
C LEU A 23 12.40 0.81 0.81
N ARG A 24 13.08 -0.15 0.18
CA ARG A 24 14.54 -0.20 0.16
C ARG A 24 15.04 -0.93 -1.07
N ASP A 25 15.91 -0.25 -1.84
CA ASP A 25 16.61 -0.84 -2.98
C ASP A 25 15.67 -1.55 -3.97
N GLY A 26 14.54 -0.95 -4.26
CA GLY A 26 13.54 -1.50 -5.19
C GLY A 26 12.60 -2.54 -4.57
N SER A 27 12.76 -2.87 -3.31
CA SER A 27 11.92 -3.83 -2.60
C SER A 27 10.94 -3.15 -1.66
N ILE A 28 9.77 -3.75 -1.51
CA ILE A 28 8.72 -3.32 -0.59
C ILE A 28 8.42 -4.46 0.36
N ALA A 29 8.39 -4.15 1.65
CA ALA A 29 7.91 -5.08 2.67
C ALA A 29 7.05 -4.30 3.66
N GLY A 30 6.01 -4.93 4.17
CA GLY A 30 5.16 -4.24 5.13
C GLY A 30 4.07 -5.12 5.71
N ALA A 31 3.28 -4.51 6.56
CA ALA A 31 2.16 -5.17 7.22
C ALA A 31 1.14 -4.12 7.65
N ASP A 32 -0.10 -4.55 7.86
CA ASP A 32 -1.12 -3.68 8.44
C ASP A 32 -1.59 -4.19 9.80
N VAL A 33 -2.38 -3.37 10.47
CA VAL A 33 -2.86 -3.69 11.84
C VAL A 33 -3.83 -4.87 11.87
N ALA A 34 -4.44 -5.21 10.75
CA ALA A 34 -5.36 -6.34 10.66
C ALA A 34 -4.65 -7.68 10.45
N GLY A 35 -3.35 -7.67 10.18
CA GLY A 35 -2.54 -8.86 9.98
C GLY A 35 -2.24 -9.20 8.53
N SER A 36 -2.57 -8.33 7.58
CA SER A 36 -2.15 -8.50 6.19
C SER A 36 -0.67 -8.18 6.03
N ILE A 37 -0.03 -8.86 5.09
CA ILE A 37 1.39 -8.69 4.78
C ILE A 37 1.51 -8.15 3.35
N PHE A 38 2.41 -7.19 3.16
CA PHE A 38 2.70 -6.59 1.86
C PHE A 38 4.11 -6.92 1.43
N ASP A 39 4.25 -7.49 0.24
CA ASP A 39 5.54 -7.75 -0.39
C ASP A 39 5.49 -7.25 -1.82
N GLY A 40 6.58 -6.67 -2.29
CA GLY A 40 6.60 -6.20 -3.66
C GLY A 40 7.88 -5.52 -4.08
N THR A 41 7.77 -4.81 -5.19
CA THR A 41 8.87 -4.09 -5.81
C THR A 41 8.40 -2.72 -6.27
N TYR A 42 9.34 -1.81 -6.42
CA TYR A 42 9.08 -0.49 -7.00
C TYR A 42 10.23 -0.06 -7.89
N THR A 43 9.89 0.76 -8.88
CA THR A 43 10.87 1.42 -9.73
C THR A 43 10.57 2.91 -9.79
N GLU A 44 11.62 3.72 -9.77
CA GLU A 44 11.51 5.17 -9.87
C GLU A 44 11.91 5.61 -11.28
N ASN A 45 11.08 6.42 -11.92
CA ASN A 45 11.43 7.07 -13.17
C ASN A 45 11.93 8.48 -12.86
N SER A 46 13.24 8.68 -12.92
CA SER A 46 13.85 9.97 -12.58
C SER A 46 13.48 11.08 -13.56
N LYS A 47 13.03 10.76 -14.76
CA LYS A 47 12.64 11.74 -15.78
C LYS A 47 11.23 12.29 -15.54
N THR A 48 10.32 11.45 -15.08
CA THR A 48 8.91 11.82 -14.89
C THR A 48 8.56 12.06 -13.43
N GLY A 49 9.38 11.59 -12.48
CA GLY A 49 9.06 11.61 -11.06
C GLY A 49 8.01 10.60 -10.66
N GLU A 50 7.70 9.65 -11.54
CA GLU A 50 6.73 8.61 -11.25
C GLU A 50 7.38 7.41 -10.59
N ILE A 51 6.58 6.70 -9.79
CA ILE A 51 6.97 5.48 -9.09
C ILE A 51 5.99 4.40 -9.46
N ASP A 52 6.51 3.28 -9.99
CA ASP A 52 5.70 2.11 -10.28
C ASP A 52 5.81 1.13 -9.12
N LEU A 53 4.66 0.78 -8.55
CA LEU A 53 4.54 -0.18 -7.45
C LEU A 53 3.91 -1.47 -7.95
N GLN A 54 4.48 -2.60 -7.54
CA GLN A 54 3.89 -3.92 -7.71
C GLN A 54 3.90 -4.60 -6.35
N ILE A 55 2.73 -4.73 -5.73
CA ILE A 55 2.59 -5.25 -4.37
C ILE A 55 1.65 -6.45 -4.40
N THR A 56 1.99 -7.48 -3.63
CA THR A 56 1.08 -8.56 -3.29
C THR A 56 0.69 -8.39 -1.83
N MET A 57 -0.61 -8.27 -1.58
CA MET A 57 -1.16 -8.26 -0.24
C MET A 57 -1.63 -9.68 0.09
N ALA A 58 -1.04 -10.27 1.13
CA ALA A 58 -1.47 -11.56 1.64
C ALA A 58 -2.26 -11.34 2.92
N ALA A 59 -3.54 -11.68 2.90
CA ALA A 59 -4.44 -11.51 4.05
C ALA A 59 -4.87 -12.87 4.58
N PRO A 60 -4.78 -13.12 5.91
CA PRO A 60 -5.22 -14.38 6.50
C PRO A 60 -6.75 -14.45 6.57
N GLU A 61 -7.26 -15.66 6.78
CA GLU A 61 -8.66 -15.90 7.08
C GLU A 61 -9.10 -15.03 8.26
N GLY A 62 -10.30 -14.49 8.19
CA GLY A 62 -10.90 -13.68 9.25
C GLY A 62 -10.60 -12.17 9.14
N VAL A 63 -9.65 -11.76 8.32
CA VAL A 63 -9.44 -10.34 8.04
C VAL A 63 -10.68 -9.79 7.32
N THR A 64 -11.12 -8.60 7.71
CA THR A 64 -12.23 -7.91 7.07
C THR A 64 -11.67 -6.81 6.15
N PRO A 65 -11.70 -7.02 4.82
CA PRO A 65 -11.22 -5.98 3.90
C PRO A 65 -12.04 -4.70 4.01
N VAL A 66 -11.36 -3.57 3.97
CA VAL A 66 -12.03 -2.26 4.02
C VAL A 66 -12.88 -2.00 2.78
N GLN A 67 -12.62 -2.70 1.68
CA GLN A 67 -13.37 -2.59 0.44
C GLN A 67 -14.76 -3.24 0.53
N THR A 68 -14.89 -4.32 1.28
CA THR A 68 -16.10 -5.14 1.28
C THR A 68 -16.83 -5.19 2.61
N GLY A 69 -16.12 -5.08 3.73
CA GLY A 69 -16.68 -5.25 5.06
C GLY A 69 -17.09 -6.69 5.39
N ILE A 70 -16.68 -7.64 4.57
CA ILE A 70 -17.03 -9.07 4.73
C ILE A 70 -15.77 -9.83 5.14
N PRO A 71 -15.76 -10.49 6.32
CA PRO A 71 -14.60 -11.27 6.74
C PRO A 71 -14.24 -12.34 5.72
N LEU A 72 -12.93 -12.51 5.49
CA LEU A 72 -12.43 -13.52 4.56
C LEU A 72 -12.70 -14.92 5.11
N ALA A 73 -13.32 -15.77 4.29
CA ALA A 73 -13.57 -17.17 4.64
C ALA A 73 -12.32 -18.05 4.47
N ALA A 74 -11.32 -17.57 3.72
CA ALA A 74 -10.06 -18.25 3.47
C ALA A 74 -8.97 -17.19 3.22
N PRO A 75 -7.68 -17.55 3.38
CA PRO A 75 -6.59 -16.63 3.04
C PRO A 75 -6.63 -16.24 1.57
N ILE A 76 -6.25 -14.98 1.26
CA ILE A 76 -6.14 -14.50 -0.11
C ILE A 76 -4.77 -13.87 -0.35
N ALA A 77 -4.35 -13.86 -1.61
CA ALA A 77 -3.23 -13.07 -2.11
C ALA A 77 -3.76 -12.18 -3.22
N LEU A 78 -3.63 -10.86 -3.04
CA LEU A 78 -4.22 -9.87 -3.93
C LEU A 78 -3.11 -9.03 -4.57
N PRO A 79 -2.96 -9.06 -5.91
CA PRO A 79 -2.01 -8.18 -6.58
C PRO A 79 -2.55 -6.75 -6.63
N ILE A 80 -1.68 -5.80 -6.32
CA ILE A 80 -1.98 -4.37 -6.39
C ILE A 80 -0.86 -3.71 -7.20
N THR A 81 -1.22 -3.06 -8.30
CA THR A 81 -0.27 -2.30 -9.10
C THR A 81 -0.70 -0.85 -9.17
N ALA A 82 0.25 0.06 -9.14
CA ALA A 82 -0.04 1.47 -9.22
C ALA A 82 1.15 2.24 -9.77
N THR A 83 0.86 3.31 -10.49
CA THR A 83 1.86 4.32 -10.87
C THR A 83 1.50 5.60 -10.14
N LEU A 84 2.41 6.07 -9.30
CA LEU A 84 2.19 7.22 -8.43
C LEU A 84 3.17 8.33 -8.76
N ALA A 85 2.73 9.58 -8.62
CA ALA A 85 3.64 10.72 -8.65
C ALA A 85 4.37 10.81 -7.30
N GLN A 86 5.68 10.96 -7.32
CA GLN A 86 6.47 11.10 -6.11
C GLN A 86 6.01 12.30 -5.27
N ALA A 87 5.59 13.38 -5.93
CA ALA A 87 5.05 14.56 -5.27
C ALA A 87 3.78 14.26 -4.46
N ASP A 88 2.95 13.34 -4.91
CA ASP A 88 1.70 12.97 -4.23
C ASP A 88 2.00 12.22 -2.92
N ILE A 89 3.08 11.47 -2.89
CA ILE A 89 3.54 10.81 -1.66
C ILE A 89 4.15 11.84 -0.71
N ALA A 90 4.98 12.74 -1.24
CA ALA A 90 5.66 13.75 -0.43
C ALA A 90 4.68 14.74 0.23
N THR A 91 3.56 15.02 -0.41
CA THR A 91 2.55 15.97 0.09
C THR A 91 1.39 15.29 0.82
N GLU A 92 1.48 13.99 1.06
CA GLU A 92 0.44 13.19 1.72
C GLU A 92 -0.92 13.32 1.03
N LYS A 93 -0.91 13.32 -0.30
CA LYS A 93 -2.14 13.43 -1.09
C LYS A 93 -2.91 12.12 -1.05
N LEU A 94 -4.25 12.22 -1.03
CA LEU A 94 -5.13 11.06 -1.14
C LEU A 94 -4.99 10.45 -2.54
N ILE A 95 -4.66 9.17 -2.60
CA ILE A 95 -4.44 8.44 -3.84
C ILE A 95 -5.49 7.34 -3.95
N LEU A 96 -6.22 7.31 -5.06
CA LEU A 96 -7.19 6.25 -5.34
C LEU A 96 -6.48 5.08 -6.01
N LEU A 97 -6.61 3.90 -5.40
CA LEU A 97 -6.12 2.64 -5.98
C LEU A 97 -7.30 1.74 -6.30
N GLN A 98 -7.28 1.11 -7.46
CA GLN A 98 -8.25 0.09 -7.83
C GLN A 98 -7.69 -1.28 -7.44
N THR A 99 -8.48 -2.06 -6.72
CA THR A 99 -8.13 -3.43 -6.36
C THR A 99 -9.21 -4.39 -6.84
N GLN A 100 -8.91 -5.68 -6.86
CA GLN A 100 -9.88 -6.71 -7.25
C GLN A 100 -11.08 -6.77 -6.30
N LEU A 101 -10.95 -6.25 -5.09
CA LEU A 101 -12.03 -6.19 -4.09
C LEU A 101 -12.79 -4.86 -4.12
N GLY A 102 -12.36 -3.92 -4.93
CA GLY A 102 -12.95 -2.60 -5.04
C GLY A 102 -11.93 -1.47 -4.81
N PRO A 103 -12.38 -0.21 -4.91
CA PRO A 103 -11.50 0.93 -4.76
C PRO A 103 -11.08 1.14 -3.31
N VAL A 104 -9.89 1.68 -3.13
CA VAL A 104 -9.35 2.09 -1.82
C VAL A 104 -8.61 3.41 -1.99
N ASN A 105 -8.82 4.33 -1.06
CA ASN A 105 -8.07 5.58 -0.98
C ASN A 105 -6.92 5.40 0.00
N VAL A 106 -5.73 5.81 -0.38
CA VAL A 106 -4.52 5.63 0.43
C VAL A 106 -3.77 6.94 0.57
N ILE A 107 -3.30 7.21 1.78
CA ILE A 107 -2.37 8.30 2.06
C ILE A 107 -1.07 7.68 2.54
N PHE A 108 0.03 8.06 1.87
CA PHE A 108 1.38 7.66 2.26
C PHE A 108 2.01 8.79 3.07
N LYS A 109 2.64 8.46 4.18
CA LYS A 109 3.41 9.42 4.95
C LYS A 109 4.78 8.83 5.28
N LYS A 110 5.84 9.49 4.82
CA LYS A 110 7.19 9.07 5.16
C LYS A 110 7.45 9.34 6.65
N ILE A 111 7.79 8.30 7.39
CA ILE A 111 8.10 8.40 8.81
C ILE A 111 9.56 8.75 9.00
N ARG A 112 10.45 8.08 8.26
CA ARG A 112 11.89 8.35 8.30
C ARG A 112 12.60 7.71 7.12
N ASP A 113 13.80 8.21 6.87
CA ASP A 113 14.73 7.55 5.96
C ASP A 113 15.36 6.33 6.63
N PHE A 114 15.96 5.46 5.82
CA PHE A 114 16.85 4.43 6.37
C PHE A 114 18.04 5.07 7.07
N PRO A 115 18.47 4.47 8.18
CA PRO A 115 19.67 4.94 8.88
C PRO A 115 20.94 4.74 8.05
#